data_f9b6f23bc7c05733fdb510eb49cad72e
#
_entry.id   f9b6f23bc7c05733fdb510eb49cad72e
#
_cell.length_a   1.000
_cell.length_b   1.000
_cell.length_c   1.000
_cell.angle_alpha   90.00
_cell.angle_beta   90.00
_cell.angle_gamma   90.00
#
_symmetry.space_group_name_H-M   'P 1'
#
loop_
_entity.id
_entity.type
_entity.pdbx_description
1 polymer ?
#
loop_
_entity_poly.entity_id
_entity_poly.type
_entity_poly.pdbx_seq_one_letter_code
_entity_poly.pdbx_strand_id
1 'polypeptide(L)'
;MKKTVVITGSTRGIGLGMAKEFLSRGHNVVVTGTSDESVEKGLKNIGENENVIGVPCLVENTDSIEAVWNRAVEKFKTVDVWINNAGAATSRNGLEKLSYEEIKRTVDTNLTGTILATRIVSSKMLEQGSGQIYMFEGFGSNGQLQKGISVYGSTKRALRYFTSAAANEFKDTPIIIGSISPGIVTTDLLLRSSKSSEKDWEKAKKVLNVLADRPEVVTPWLVEQVLKNNKNGTKIAWLNTIKVLGRLIFGRMFCKKQVIDDWEREQAENHS
;
A
#
# COMPACT_ATOMS: atom_id res chain seq x y z
N MET A 1 2.45 -22.89 7.50
CA MET A 1 2.65 -22.32 8.85
C MET A 1 1.91 -20.98 8.98
N LYS A 2 1.39 -20.70 10.17
CA LYS A 2 0.77 -19.41 10.51
C LYS A 2 1.84 -18.34 10.58
N LYS A 3 1.67 -17.23 9.87
CA LYS A 3 2.61 -16.08 9.85
C LYS A 3 2.02 -14.91 10.60
N THR A 4 2.87 -14.03 11.13
CA THR A 4 2.49 -12.73 11.66
C THR A 4 2.88 -11.65 10.66
N VAL A 5 1.89 -10.85 10.24
CA VAL A 5 2.02 -9.83 9.21
C VAL A 5 1.69 -8.45 9.76
N VAL A 6 2.62 -7.53 9.67
CA VAL A 6 2.40 -6.11 9.99
C VAL A 6 2.16 -5.36 8.69
N ILE A 7 1.11 -4.54 8.64
CA ILE A 7 0.78 -3.73 7.45
C ILE A 7 0.61 -2.27 7.88
N THR A 8 1.51 -1.39 7.44
CA THR A 8 1.38 0.03 7.78
C THR A 8 0.25 0.68 7.00
N GLY A 9 -0.53 1.56 7.66
CA GLY A 9 -1.67 2.26 7.04
C GLY A 9 -2.76 1.30 6.54
N SER A 10 -3.13 0.32 7.35
CA SER A 10 -4.06 -0.75 6.98
C SER A 10 -5.47 -0.63 7.54
N THR A 11 -5.87 0.57 7.97
CA THR A 11 -7.24 0.83 8.46
C THR A 11 -8.26 1.04 7.34
N ARG A 12 -7.80 1.16 6.09
CA ARG A 12 -8.63 1.36 4.89
C ARG A 12 -7.91 0.92 3.60
N GLY A 13 -8.66 0.93 2.49
CA GLY A 13 -8.11 0.71 1.14
C GLY A 13 -7.41 -0.64 0.97
N ILE A 14 -6.29 -0.64 0.25
CA ILE A 14 -5.54 -1.86 -0.07
C ILE A 14 -5.01 -2.52 1.20
N GLY A 15 -4.49 -1.72 2.14
CA GLY A 15 -3.97 -2.24 3.41
C GLY A 15 -5.01 -3.01 4.21
N LEU A 16 -6.24 -2.48 4.31
CA LEU A 16 -7.35 -3.16 4.96
C LEU A 16 -7.77 -4.43 4.20
N GLY A 17 -7.85 -4.36 2.87
CA GLY A 17 -8.16 -5.52 2.05
C GLY A 17 -7.13 -6.64 2.22
N MET A 18 -5.83 -6.31 2.25
CA MET A 18 -4.78 -7.29 2.53
C MET A 18 -4.87 -7.84 3.96
N ALA A 19 -5.17 -6.99 4.96
CA ALA A 19 -5.34 -7.43 6.35
C ALA A 19 -6.45 -8.47 6.47
N LYS A 20 -7.62 -8.20 5.88
CA LYS A 20 -8.76 -9.14 5.83
C LYS A 20 -8.38 -10.46 5.16
N GLU A 21 -7.66 -10.38 4.04
CA GLU A 21 -7.25 -11.56 3.28
C GLU A 21 -6.21 -12.42 4.02
N PHE A 22 -5.23 -11.81 4.72
CA PHE A 22 -4.31 -12.58 5.56
C PHE A 22 -5.04 -13.27 6.73
N LEU A 23 -5.99 -12.58 7.35
CA LEU A 23 -6.82 -13.14 8.43
C LEU A 23 -7.69 -14.30 7.94
N SER A 24 -8.33 -14.17 6.77
CA SER A 24 -9.16 -15.24 6.18
C SER A 24 -8.36 -16.51 5.88
N ARG A 25 -7.04 -16.38 5.67
CA ARG A 25 -6.11 -17.49 5.48
C ARG A 25 -5.49 -17.99 6.79
N GLY A 26 -5.96 -17.54 7.95
CA GLY A 26 -5.53 -18.00 9.26
C GLY A 26 -4.22 -17.40 9.78
N HIS A 27 -3.75 -16.31 9.21
CA HIS A 27 -2.54 -15.60 9.65
C HIS A 27 -2.84 -14.57 10.75
N ASN A 28 -1.83 -14.21 11.53
CA ASN A 28 -1.92 -13.08 12.47
C ASN A 28 -1.66 -11.78 11.74
N VAL A 29 -2.38 -10.72 12.10
CA VAL A 29 -2.24 -9.41 11.48
C VAL A 29 -2.14 -8.29 12.51
N VAL A 30 -1.21 -7.38 12.28
CA VAL A 30 -1.14 -6.10 12.99
C VAL A 30 -1.58 -5.00 12.03
N VAL A 31 -2.70 -4.38 12.35
CA VAL A 31 -3.26 -3.23 11.63
C VAL A 31 -2.71 -1.95 12.22
N THR A 32 -2.28 -1.02 11.38
CA THR A 32 -1.86 0.29 11.87
C THR A 32 -2.58 1.44 11.17
N GLY A 33 -2.74 2.52 11.91
CA GLY A 33 -3.30 3.81 11.47
C GLY A 33 -2.60 4.96 12.20
N THR A 34 -2.87 6.19 11.81
CA THR A 34 -2.20 7.37 12.39
C THR A 34 -2.70 7.78 13.77
N SER A 35 -3.83 7.22 14.22
CA SER A 35 -4.44 7.50 15.54
C SER A 35 -5.21 6.27 16.04
N ASP A 36 -5.48 6.23 17.35
CA ASP A 36 -6.32 5.21 17.97
C ASP A 36 -7.69 5.13 17.30
N GLU A 37 -8.34 6.27 17.04
CA GLU A 37 -9.63 6.34 16.35
C GLU A 37 -9.59 5.67 14.98
N SER A 38 -8.53 5.93 14.19
CA SER A 38 -8.38 5.31 12.88
C SER A 38 -8.17 3.79 12.97
N VAL A 39 -7.45 3.35 13.99
CA VAL A 39 -7.20 1.94 14.28
C VAL A 39 -8.49 1.24 14.71
N GLU A 40 -9.25 1.81 15.64
CA GLU A 40 -10.55 1.29 16.07
C GLU A 40 -11.53 1.14 14.90
N LYS A 41 -11.62 2.16 14.05
CA LYS A 41 -12.43 2.09 12.83
C LYS A 41 -11.98 0.95 11.90
N GLY A 42 -10.67 0.76 11.74
CA GLY A 42 -10.10 -0.33 10.96
C GLY A 42 -10.45 -1.70 11.53
N LEU A 43 -10.29 -1.88 12.84
CA LEU A 43 -10.64 -3.11 13.54
C LEU A 43 -12.15 -3.41 13.48
N LYS A 44 -12.99 -2.39 13.65
CA LYS A 44 -14.46 -2.53 13.48
C LYS A 44 -14.84 -3.02 12.08
N ASN A 45 -14.15 -2.53 11.05
CA ASN A 45 -14.36 -2.98 9.67
C ASN A 45 -13.88 -4.42 9.40
N ILE A 46 -12.95 -4.93 10.19
CA ILE A 46 -12.47 -6.32 10.12
C ILE A 46 -13.44 -7.25 10.86
N GLY A 47 -14.00 -6.81 11.97
CA GLY A 47 -14.79 -7.60 12.90
C GLY A 47 -13.92 -8.23 14.00
N GLU A 48 -14.57 -8.87 14.96
CA GLU A 48 -13.90 -9.56 16.06
C GLU A 48 -13.06 -10.74 15.54
N ASN A 49 -11.77 -10.75 15.90
CA ASN A 49 -10.84 -11.81 15.52
C ASN A 49 -9.65 -11.84 16.48
N GLU A 50 -9.36 -12.97 17.11
CA GLU A 50 -8.25 -13.15 18.04
C GLU A 50 -6.86 -13.00 17.40
N ASN A 51 -6.79 -13.13 16.07
CA ASN A 51 -5.58 -13.08 15.28
C ASN A 51 -5.28 -11.67 14.75
N VAL A 52 -6.00 -10.65 15.19
CA VAL A 52 -5.74 -9.26 14.82
C VAL A 52 -5.54 -8.38 16.05
N ILE A 53 -4.57 -7.48 15.97
CA ILE A 53 -4.42 -6.34 16.87
C ILE A 53 -4.26 -5.05 16.06
N GLY A 54 -4.64 -3.95 16.66
CA GLY A 54 -4.43 -2.61 16.12
C GLY A 54 -3.42 -1.84 16.94
N VAL A 55 -2.54 -1.10 16.26
CA VAL A 55 -1.53 -0.26 16.92
C VAL A 55 -1.41 1.07 16.16
N PRO A 56 -1.58 2.23 16.80
CA PRO A 56 -1.34 3.52 16.15
C PRO A 56 0.14 3.64 15.76
N CYS A 57 0.40 4.20 14.57
CA CYS A 57 1.75 4.34 14.03
C CYS A 57 1.85 5.55 13.10
N LEU A 58 2.67 6.50 13.47
CA LEU A 58 3.20 7.53 12.60
C LEU A 58 4.51 6.98 12.01
N VAL A 59 4.50 6.61 10.73
CA VAL A 59 5.63 5.90 10.10
C VAL A 59 6.90 6.75 10.00
N GLU A 60 6.80 8.06 10.11
CA GLU A 60 7.91 9.02 10.23
C GLU A 60 8.52 9.10 11.64
N ASN A 61 7.93 8.42 12.62
CA ASN A 61 8.40 8.39 14.01
C ASN A 61 8.95 7.00 14.34
N THR A 62 10.24 6.94 14.70
CA THR A 62 10.93 5.69 15.02
C THR A 62 10.34 4.95 16.21
N ASP A 63 9.95 5.68 17.27
CA ASP A 63 9.39 5.08 18.49
C ASP A 63 8.04 4.43 18.17
N SER A 64 7.23 5.04 17.28
CA SER A 64 5.97 4.46 16.82
C SER A 64 6.21 3.13 16.06
N ILE A 65 7.22 3.06 15.21
CA ILE A 65 7.58 1.84 14.48
C ILE A 65 8.02 0.74 15.45
N GLU A 66 8.87 1.09 16.41
CA GLU A 66 9.31 0.15 17.44
C GLU A 66 8.17 -0.35 18.32
N ALA A 67 7.24 0.53 18.69
CA ALA A 67 6.05 0.16 19.45
C ALA A 67 5.20 -0.88 18.67
N VAL A 68 5.01 -0.70 17.36
CA VAL A 68 4.29 -1.68 16.52
C VAL A 68 5.00 -3.04 16.54
N TRP A 69 6.32 -3.06 16.35
CA TRP A 69 7.09 -4.30 16.42
C TRP A 69 6.95 -4.98 17.78
N ASN A 70 7.15 -4.25 18.86
CA ASN A 70 7.10 -4.78 20.21
C ASN A 70 5.72 -5.36 20.55
N ARG A 71 4.63 -4.66 20.18
CA ARG A 71 3.26 -5.15 20.36
C ARG A 71 2.96 -6.40 19.52
N ALA A 72 3.50 -6.47 18.31
CA ALA A 72 3.38 -7.66 17.47
C ALA A 72 4.07 -8.87 18.11
N VAL A 73 5.31 -8.70 18.59
CA VAL A 73 6.09 -9.78 19.23
C VAL A 73 5.49 -10.18 20.59
N GLU A 74 5.02 -9.23 21.38
CA GLU A 74 4.33 -9.50 22.64
C GLU A 74 3.13 -10.45 22.43
N LYS A 75 2.30 -10.14 21.41
CA LYS A 75 1.07 -10.89 21.14
C LYS A 75 1.32 -12.18 20.37
N PHE A 76 2.17 -12.14 19.35
CA PHE A 76 2.28 -13.21 18.35
C PHE A 76 3.66 -13.89 18.30
N LYS A 77 4.63 -13.41 19.08
CA LYS A 77 6.00 -13.96 19.24
C LYS A 77 6.98 -13.61 18.12
N THR A 78 6.53 -13.53 16.87
CA THR A 78 7.37 -13.22 15.71
C THR A 78 6.71 -12.18 14.81
N VAL A 79 7.50 -11.55 13.93
CA VAL A 79 7.00 -10.78 12.78
C VAL A 79 7.62 -11.37 11.53
N ASP A 80 6.84 -12.11 10.76
CA ASP A 80 7.31 -12.80 9.56
C ASP A 80 7.31 -11.92 8.31
N VAL A 81 6.34 -11.00 8.23
CA VAL A 81 6.16 -10.11 7.07
C VAL A 81 5.86 -8.70 7.55
N TRP A 82 6.61 -7.72 7.03
CA TRP A 82 6.34 -6.30 7.21
C TRP A 82 6.03 -5.65 5.86
N ILE A 83 4.87 -5.01 5.76
CA ILE A 83 4.42 -4.35 4.52
C ILE A 83 4.34 -2.85 4.75
N ASN A 84 5.24 -2.10 4.13
CA ASN A 84 5.25 -0.65 4.09
C ASN A 84 4.19 -0.17 3.07
N ASN A 85 2.92 -0.12 3.50
CA ASN A 85 1.79 0.28 2.68
C ASN A 85 1.34 1.73 2.96
N ALA A 86 1.63 2.28 4.14
CA ALA A 86 1.28 3.66 4.46
C ALA A 86 1.69 4.62 3.34
N GLY A 87 0.80 5.53 2.98
CA GLY A 87 1.08 6.47 1.90
C GLY A 87 0.17 7.69 1.93
N ALA A 88 0.73 8.83 1.53
CA ALA A 88 0.07 10.10 1.35
C ALA A 88 0.26 10.60 -0.08
N ALA A 89 -0.63 11.47 -0.53
CA ALA A 89 -0.50 12.17 -1.80
C ALA A 89 -0.78 13.66 -1.58
N THR A 90 -0.15 14.50 -2.40
CA THR A 90 -0.49 15.91 -2.50
C THR A 90 -1.80 16.10 -3.23
N SER A 91 -2.41 17.28 -3.13
CA SER A 91 -3.43 17.72 -4.07
C SER A 91 -2.87 17.69 -5.50
N ARG A 92 -3.75 17.52 -6.51
CA ARG A 92 -3.33 17.53 -7.93
C ARG A 92 -3.20 18.93 -8.53
N ASN A 93 -2.78 19.86 -7.74
CA ASN A 93 -2.45 21.20 -8.19
C ASN A 93 -1.09 21.23 -8.92
N GLY A 94 -0.80 22.34 -9.62
CA GLY A 94 0.55 22.61 -10.10
C GLY A 94 1.54 22.68 -8.94
N LEU A 95 2.79 22.32 -9.19
CA LEU A 95 3.85 22.29 -8.17
C LEU A 95 3.96 23.60 -7.39
N GLU A 96 3.77 24.72 -8.08
CA GLU A 96 3.82 26.08 -7.53
C GLU A 96 2.69 26.41 -6.56
N LYS A 97 1.64 25.57 -6.50
CA LYS A 97 0.47 25.74 -5.62
C LYS A 97 0.44 24.78 -4.45
N LEU A 98 1.42 23.89 -4.35
CA LEU A 98 1.48 22.95 -3.23
C LEU A 98 2.01 23.65 -1.98
N SER A 99 1.37 23.42 -0.84
CA SER A 99 1.87 23.88 0.44
C SER A 99 3.10 23.10 0.89
N TYR A 100 3.91 23.70 1.74
CA TYR A 100 5.06 23.05 2.36
C TYR A 100 4.63 21.78 3.12
N GLU A 101 3.52 21.87 3.85
CA GLU A 101 2.97 20.79 4.68
C GLU A 101 2.52 19.60 3.82
N GLU A 102 1.90 19.84 2.66
CA GLU A 102 1.53 18.76 1.72
C GLU A 102 2.77 18.04 1.19
N ILE A 103 3.79 18.81 0.78
CA ILE A 103 5.05 18.27 0.27
C ILE A 103 5.73 17.47 1.38
N LYS A 104 5.94 18.09 2.54
CA LYS A 104 6.60 17.46 3.69
C LYS A 104 5.90 16.16 4.09
N ARG A 105 4.59 16.21 4.34
CA ARG A 105 3.81 15.02 4.70
C ARG A 105 3.95 13.90 3.67
N THR A 106 3.89 14.23 2.38
CA THR A 106 4.00 13.21 1.32
C THR A 106 5.37 12.57 1.29
N VAL A 107 6.44 13.36 1.43
CA VAL A 107 7.81 12.83 1.48
C VAL A 107 8.06 12.04 2.75
N ASP A 108 7.66 12.56 3.90
CA ASP A 108 7.89 11.92 5.20
C ASP A 108 7.15 10.60 5.30
N THR A 109 5.87 10.56 4.93
CA THR A 109 5.10 9.32 4.98
C THR A 109 5.60 8.30 3.96
N ASN A 110 5.76 8.70 2.69
CA ASN A 110 6.01 7.72 1.63
C ASN A 110 7.46 7.24 1.60
N LEU A 111 8.42 8.14 1.80
CA LEU A 111 9.83 7.86 1.61
C LEU A 111 10.57 7.71 2.94
N THR A 112 10.62 8.77 3.75
CA THR A 112 11.32 8.77 5.03
C THR A 112 10.81 7.66 5.94
N GLY A 113 9.50 7.57 6.14
CA GLY A 113 8.87 6.55 7.00
C GLY A 113 9.12 5.12 6.50
N THR A 114 9.06 4.90 5.18
CA THR A 114 9.38 3.58 4.60
C THR A 114 10.84 3.20 4.83
N ILE A 115 11.79 4.14 4.68
CA ILE A 115 13.22 3.90 4.92
C ILE A 115 13.47 3.61 6.40
N LEU A 116 12.92 4.42 7.30
CA LEU A 116 13.05 4.25 8.75
C LEU A 116 12.49 2.90 9.21
N ALA A 117 11.28 2.56 8.76
CA ALA A 117 10.65 1.27 9.08
C ALA A 117 11.49 0.10 8.55
N THR A 118 11.99 0.20 7.32
CA THR A 118 12.84 -0.86 6.74
C THR A 118 14.12 -1.03 7.55
N ARG A 119 14.79 0.06 7.93
CA ARG A 119 16.01 0.03 8.76
C ARG A 119 15.76 -0.64 10.12
N ILE A 120 14.71 -0.22 10.83
CA ILE A 120 14.41 -0.74 12.18
C ILE A 120 14.02 -2.22 12.10
N VAL A 121 13.09 -2.53 11.20
CA VAL A 121 12.51 -3.87 11.07
C VAL A 121 13.55 -4.87 10.55
N SER A 122 14.40 -4.47 9.60
CA SER A 122 15.44 -5.38 9.10
C SER A 122 16.46 -5.75 10.18
N SER A 123 16.86 -4.81 11.05
CA SER A 123 17.72 -5.13 12.20
C SER A 123 17.09 -6.17 13.11
N LYS A 124 15.81 -5.96 13.47
CA LYS A 124 15.07 -6.89 14.33
C LYS A 124 14.82 -8.26 13.66
N MET A 125 14.60 -8.29 12.35
CA MET A 125 14.45 -9.53 11.59
C MET A 125 15.80 -10.27 11.44
N LEU A 126 16.93 -9.57 11.36
CA LEU A 126 18.26 -10.21 11.40
C LEU A 126 18.49 -10.91 12.74
N GLU A 127 18.16 -10.28 13.86
CA GLU A 127 18.22 -10.88 15.20
C GLU A 127 17.26 -12.07 15.31
N GLN A 128 16.06 -11.99 14.70
CA GLN A 128 15.09 -13.08 14.63
C GLN A 128 15.56 -14.23 13.72
N GLY A 129 16.49 -14.00 12.79
CA GLY A 129 17.00 -14.98 11.83
C GLY A 129 16.15 -15.20 10.58
N SER A 130 15.06 -14.44 10.39
CA SER A 130 14.19 -14.52 9.21
C SER A 130 13.26 -13.33 9.10
N GLY A 131 12.80 -13.01 7.89
CA GLY A 131 11.77 -12.01 7.67
C GLY A 131 11.62 -11.58 6.22
N GLN A 132 10.49 -10.95 5.92
CA GLN A 132 10.20 -10.40 4.60
C GLN A 132 9.70 -8.96 4.76
N ILE A 133 10.27 -8.04 3.99
CA ILE A 133 9.89 -6.61 3.99
C ILE A 133 9.49 -6.20 2.58
N TYR A 134 8.30 -5.62 2.43
CA TYR A 134 7.79 -5.15 1.14
C TYR A 134 7.50 -3.67 1.15
N MET A 135 7.89 -2.97 0.07
CA MET A 135 7.58 -1.57 -0.20
C MET A 135 6.46 -1.47 -1.23
N PHE A 136 5.46 -0.64 -0.94
CA PHE A 136 4.37 -0.39 -1.89
C PHE A 136 4.81 0.61 -2.96
N GLU A 137 4.87 0.14 -4.21
CA GLU A 137 5.01 0.99 -5.39
C GLU A 137 3.70 1.72 -5.73
N GLY A 138 3.77 2.72 -6.58
CA GLY A 138 2.64 3.46 -7.08
C GLY A 138 2.94 4.12 -8.42
N PHE A 139 2.02 4.96 -8.91
CA PHE A 139 2.22 5.70 -10.13
C PHE A 139 3.48 6.58 -10.03
N GLY A 140 4.30 6.59 -11.06
CA GLY A 140 5.62 7.24 -11.07
C GLY A 140 6.79 6.31 -10.79
N SER A 141 6.60 5.15 -10.14
CA SER A 141 7.68 4.19 -9.86
C SER A 141 8.44 3.75 -11.11
N ASN A 142 7.76 3.63 -12.25
CA ASN A 142 8.36 3.28 -13.55
C ASN A 142 8.76 4.51 -14.38
N GLY A 143 8.74 5.73 -13.81
CA GLY A 143 9.05 6.96 -14.52
C GLY A 143 7.88 7.56 -15.31
N GLN A 144 6.64 7.10 -15.08
CA GLN A 144 5.47 7.72 -15.69
C GLN A 144 5.29 9.15 -15.19
N LEU A 145 5.03 10.06 -16.12
CA LEU A 145 4.84 11.48 -15.83
C LEU A 145 3.36 11.85 -15.96
N GLN A 146 2.85 12.61 -15.00
CA GLN A 146 1.52 13.20 -15.04
C GLN A 146 1.52 14.53 -14.29
N LYS A 147 0.81 15.51 -14.79
CA LYS A 147 0.65 16.81 -14.12
C LYS A 147 -0.02 16.63 -12.76
N GLY A 148 0.45 17.33 -11.76
CA GLY A 148 -0.11 17.34 -10.41
C GLY A 148 0.31 16.17 -9.52
N ILE A 149 1.28 15.35 -9.94
CA ILE A 149 1.79 14.24 -9.10
C ILE A 149 3.32 14.23 -8.97
N SER A 150 3.98 15.34 -9.27
CA SER A 150 5.45 15.42 -9.26
C SER A 150 6.06 14.94 -7.93
N VAL A 151 5.58 15.45 -6.81
CA VAL A 151 6.07 15.08 -5.47
C VAL A 151 5.78 13.60 -5.16
N TYR A 152 4.52 13.16 -5.34
CA TYR A 152 4.14 11.77 -5.12
C TYR A 152 4.95 10.82 -6.01
N GLY A 153 5.01 11.09 -7.31
CA GLY A 153 5.74 10.26 -8.27
C GLY A 153 7.23 10.18 -7.94
N SER A 154 7.83 11.28 -7.48
CA SER A 154 9.23 11.30 -7.02
C SER A 154 9.45 10.37 -5.83
N THR A 155 8.56 10.38 -4.82
CA THR A 155 8.66 9.45 -3.69
C THR A 155 8.55 7.99 -4.15
N LYS A 156 7.62 7.68 -5.06
CA LYS A 156 7.44 6.31 -5.58
C LYS A 156 8.60 5.86 -6.48
N ARG A 157 9.21 6.78 -7.21
CA ARG A 157 10.44 6.50 -7.98
C ARG A 157 11.62 6.22 -7.06
N ALA A 158 11.77 7.02 -6.01
CA ALA A 158 12.79 6.82 -4.99
C ALA A 158 12.63 5.48 -4.28
N LEU A 159 11.40 5.10 -3.90
CA LEU A 159 11.13 3.79 -3.28
C LEU A 159 11.51 2.62 -4.16
N ARG A 160 11.31 2.72 -5.48
CA ARG A 160 11.73 1.66 -6.40
C ARG A 160 13.25 1.48 -6.40
N TYR A 161 14.00 2.58 -6.44
CA TYR A 161 15.46 2.53 -6.31
C TYR A 161 15.87 1.96 -4.95
N PHE A 162 15.30 2.50 -3.87
CA PHE A 162 15.57 2.07 -2.51
C PHE A 162 15.32 0.57 -2.32
N THR A 163 14.21 0.04 -2.84
CA THR A 163 13.91 -1.40 -2.75
C THR A 163 15.00 -2.24 -3.43
N SER A 164 15.45 -1.83 -4.61
CA SER A 164 16.50 -2.56 -5.33
C SER A 164 17.84 -2.49 -4.62
N ALA A 165 18.20 -1.32 -4.09
CA ALA A 165 19.42 -1.12 -3.31
C ALA A 165 19.40 -1.95 -2.01
N ALA A 166 18.32 -1.86 -1.23
CA ALA A 166 18.15 -2.64 -0.02
C ALA A 166 18.16 -4.15 -0.30
N ALA A 167 17.48 -4.62 -1.34
CA ALA A 167 17.54 -6.03 -1.71
C ALA A 167 18.97 -6.48 -2.03
N ASN A 168 19.79 -5.63 -2.64
CA ASN A 168 21.22 -5.95 -2.88
C ASN A 168 22.04 -5.97 -1.58
N GLU A 169 21.78 -5.05 -0.64
CA GLU A 169 22.44 -5.03 0.66
C GLU A 169 22.13 -6.28 1.50
N PHE A 170 20.89 -6.79 1.42
CA PHE A 170 20.42 -7.96 2.19
C PHE A 170 20.55 -9.30 1.43
N LYS A 171 21.22 -9.35 0.26
CA LYS A 171 21.26 -10.54 -0.61
C LYS A 171 21.84 -11.79 0.06
N ASP A 172 22.81 -11.63 0.96
CA ASP A 172 23.51 -12.71 1.65
C ASP A 172 22.98 -12.92 3.08
N THR A 173 21.77 -12.48 3.37
CA THR A 173 21.10 -12.58 4.67
C THR A 173 19.81 -13.39 4.57
N PRO A 174 19.24 -13.83 5.70
CA PRO A 174 17.95 -14.52 5.71
C PRO A 174 16.74 -13.58 5.48
N ILE A 175 16.97 -12.31 5.15
CA ILE A 175 15.93 -11.29 4.97
C ILE A 175 15.57 -11.16 3.48
N ILE A 176 14.28 -11.16 3.20
CA ILE A 176 13.75 -10.92 1.86
C ILE A 176 13.22 -9.49 1.76
N ILE A 177 13.77 -8.72 0.84
CA ILE A 177 13.31 -7.39 0.49
C ILE A 177 12.61 -7.47 -0.87
N GLY A 178 11.41 -6.89 -0.98
CA GLY A 178 10.67 -6.90 -2.24
C GLY A 178 9.77 -5.68 -2.42
N SER A 179 9.09 -5.60 -3.55
CA SER A 179 8.08 -4.57 -3.79
C SER A 179 6.73 -5.15 -4.19
N ILE A 180 5.67 -4.42 -3.85
CA ILE A 180 4.29 -4.70 -4.25
C ILE A 180 3.81 -3.55 -5.12
N SER A 181 3.39 -3.87 -6.34
CA SER A 181 2.79 -2.93 -7.30
C SER A 181 1.34 -3.34 -7.55
N PRO A 182 0.37 -2.75 -6.84
CA PRO A 182 -1.04 -3.17 -6.89
C PRO A 182 -1.73 -2.77 -8.20
N GLY A 183 -1.08 -1.99 -9.06
CA GLY A 183 -1.71 -1.37 -10.21
C GLY A 183 -2.56 -0.17 -9.82
N ILE A 184 -3.64 0.06 -10.56
CA ILE A 184 -4.59 1.13 -10.27
C ILE A 184 -5.72 0.52 -9.46
N VAL A 185 -5.85 0.93 -8.19
CA VAL A 185 -6.87 0.41 -7.27
C VAL A 185 -7.74 1.56 -6.78
N THR A 186 -9.06 1.37 -6.83
CA THR A 186 -10.03 2.37 -6.35
C THR A 186 -9.93 2.50 -4.84
N THR A 187 -9.34 3.56 -4.39
CA THR A 187 -9.15 3.90 -2.98
C THR A 187 -9.39 5.40 -2.79
N ASP A 188 -9.71 5.82 -1.58
CA ASP A 188 -9.82 7.25 -1.24
C ASP A 188 -8.58 8.04 -1.65
N LEU A 189 -7.37 7.44 -1.52
CA LEU A 189 -6.13 8.10 -1.92
C LEU A 189 -6.12 8.44 -3.41
N LEU A 190 -6.53 7.50 -4.26
CA LEU A 190 -6.62 7.72 -5.71
C LEU A 190 -7.67 8.77 -6.04
N LEU A 191 -8.86 8.63 -5.46
CA LEU A 191 -10.03 9.40 -5.87
C LEU A 191 -10.01 10.84 -5.33
N ARG A 192 -9.59 11.03 -4.06
CA ARG A 192 -9.40 12.39 -3.50
C ARG A 192 -8.30 13.17 -4.24
N SER A 193 -7.23 12.48 -4.64
CA SER A 193 -6.16 13.12 -5.40
C SER A 193 -6.51 13.35 -6.88
N SER A 194 -7.59 12.77 -7.42
CA SER A 194 -7.91 12.84 -8.85
C SER A 194 -8.82 14.00 -9.27
N LYS A 195 -9.50 14.66 -8.32
CA LYS A 195 -10.47 15.74 -8.59
C LYS A 195 -9.75 17.09 -8.74
N SER A 196 -9.14 17.37 -9.89
CA SER A 196 -8.50 18.65 -10.19
C SER A 196 -9.40 19.62 -10.97
N SER A 197 -10.15 19.11 -11.95
CA SER A 197 -11.23 19.81 -12.65
C SER A 197 -12.23 18.77 -13.15
N GLU A 198 -13.49 19.16 -13.31
CA GLU A 198 -14.55 18.24 -13.79
C GLU A 198 -14.22 17.64 -15.17
N LYS A 199 -13.69 18.45 -16.07
CA LYS A 199 -13.32 18.02 -17.43
C LYS A 199 -12.14 17.04 -17.46
N ASP A 200 -11.15 17.24 -16.59
CA ASP A 200 -9.99 16.35 -16.51
C ASP A 200 -10.37 15.07 -15.76
N TRP A 201 -11.27 15.15 -14.78
CA TRP A 201 -11.83 14.01 -14.09
C TRP A 201 -12.58 13.08 -15.05
N GLU A 202 -13.48 13.60 -15.90
CA GLU A 202 -14.22 12.79 -16.87
C GLU A 202 -13.31 12.06 -17.87
N LYS A 203 -12.20 12.68 -18.29
CA LYS A 203 -11.19 12.01 -19.12
C LYS A 203 -10.46 10.91 -18.35
N ALA A 204 -10.03 11.20 -17.12
CA ALA A 204 -9.34 10.23 -16.27
C ALA A 204 -10.26 9.05 -15.95
N LYS A 205 -11.53 9.30 -15.65
CA LYS A 205 -12.56 8.31 -15.34
C LYS A 205 -12.72 7.25 -16.43
N LYS A 206 -12.69 7.65 -17.71
CA LYS A 206 -12.74 6.71 -18.84
C LYS A 206 -11.59 5.71 -18.83
N VAL A 207 -10.37 6.17 -18.51
CA VAL A 207 -9.18 5.31 -18.42
C VAL A 207 -9.21 4.46 -17.15
N LEU A 208 -9.60 5.07 -16.04
CA LEU A 208 -9.69 4.39 -14.74
C LEU A 208 -10.75 3.28 -14.76
N ASN A 209 -11.90 3.48 -15.40
CA ASN A 209 -12.92 2.44 -15.54
C ASN A 209 -12.42 1.19 -16.28
N VAL A 210 -11.44 1.36 -17.19
CA VAL A 210 -10.83 0.23 -17.93
C VAL A 210 -9.71 -0.44 -17.13
N LEU A 211 -8.86 0.36 -16.47
CA LEU A 211 -7.61 -0.12 -15.87
C LEU A 211 -7.67 -0.35 -14.37
N ALA A 212 -8.59 0.31 -13.66
CA ALA A 212 -8.68 0.17 -12.21
C ALA A 212 -9.39 -1.12 -11.81
N ASP A 213 -9.03 -1.60 -10.63
CA ASP A 213 -9.69 -2.70 -9.94
C ASP A 213 -10.07 -2.26 -8.52
N ARG A 214 -11.04 -2.94 -7.91
CA ARG A 214 -11.37 -2.78 -6.49
C ARG A 214 -10.35 -3.48 -5.61
N PRO A 215 -10.14 -3.04 -4.35
CA PRO A 215 -9.24 -3.71 -3.41
C PRO A 215 -9.54 -5.21 -3.27
N GLU A 216 -10.82 -5.59 -3.21
CA GLU A 216 -11.30 -6.96 -3.02
C GLU A 216 -10.90 -7.89 -4.18
N VAL A 217 -10.65 -7.34 -5.37
CA VAL A 217 -10.19 -8.10 -6.55
C VAL A 217 -8.68 -8.30 -6.53
N VAL A 218 -7.96 -7.30 -6.02
CA VAL A 218 -6.48 -7.27 -6.10
C VAL A 218 -5.82 -7.95 -4.91
N THR A 219 -6.36 -7.74 -3.71
CA THR A 219 -5.72 -8.16 -2.46
C THR A 219 -5.60 -9.67 -2.28
N PRO A 220 -6.54 -10.53 -2.71
CA PRO A 220 -6.36 -11.98 -2.61
C PRO A 220 -5.14 -12.47 -3.37
N TRP A 221 -4.94 -11.96 -4.58
CA TRP A 221 -3.77 -12.32 -5.39
C TRP A 221 -2.47 -11.76 -4.81
N LEU A 222 -2.46 -10.50 -4.35
CA LEU A 222 -1.27 -9.91 -3.73
C LEU A 222 -0.82 -10.70 -2.50
N VAL A 223 -1.75 -11.05 -1.63
CA VAL A 223 -1.48 -11.85 -0.41
C VAL A 223 -0.94 -13.22 -0.79
N GLU A 224 -1.54 -13.88 -1.77
CA GLU A 224 -1.05 -15.16 -2.27
C GLU A 224 0.40 -15.08 -2.76
N GLN A 225 0.74 -14.03 -3.54
CA GLN A 225 2.11 -13.85 -4.02
C GLN A 225 3.10 -13.55 -2.89
N VAL A 226 2.72 -12.74 -1.90
CA VAL A 226 3.55 -12.49 -0.71
C VAL A 226 3.82 -13.78 0.05
N LEU A 227 2.80 -14.62 0.25
CA LEU A 227 2.93 -15.88 0.97
C LEU A 227 3.79 -16.92 0.22
N LYS A 228 3.75 -16.92 -1.11
CA LYS A 228 4.54 -17.81 -1.97
C LYS A 228 5.97 -17.34 -2.21
N ASN A 229 6.25 -16.05 -1.97
CA ASN A 229 7.56 -15.50 -2.29
C ASN A 229 8.64 -16.03 -1.34
N ASN A 230 9.72 -16.53 -1.91
CA ASN A 230 10.93 -16.96 -1.21
C ASN A 230 12.21 -16.37 -1.84
N LYS A 231 12.05 -15.34 -2.70
CA LYS A 231 13.17 -14.74 -3.44
C LYS A 231 13.34 -13.28 -3.05
N ASN A 232 14.58 -12.93 -2.75
CA ASN A 232 14.97 -11.53 -2.53
C ASN A 232 14.90 -10.73 -3.85
N GLY A 233 14.61 -9.42 -3.77
CA GLY A 233 14.49 -8.54 -4.93
C GLY A 233 13.21 -8.73 -5.77
N THR A 234 12.25 -9.54 -5.30
CA THR A 234 11.03 -9.83 -6.08
C THR A 234 10.11 -8.61 -6.16
N LYS A 235 9.63 -8.35 -7.37
CA LYS A 235 8.52 -7.42 -7.61
C LYS A 235 7.22 -8.18 -7.84
N ILE A 236 6.27 -8.03 -6.93
CA ILE A 236 4.91 -8.54 -7.02
C ILE A 236 4.05 -7.48 -7.72
N ALA A 237 3.66 -7.70 -8.99
CA ALA A 237 2.94 -6.71 -9.80
C ALA A 237 1.61 -7.28 -10.32
N TRP A 238 0.49 -6.70 -9.87
CA TRP A 238 -0.85 -7.06 -10.33
C TRP A 238 -1.11 -6.70 -11.79
N LEU A 239 -0.76 -5.45 -12.17
CA LEU A 239 -0.82 -4.99 -13.54
C LEU A 239 0.56 -5.11 -14.18
N ASN A 240 0.67 -5.98 -15.17
CA ASN A 240 1.81 -6.06 -16.07
C ASN A 240 1.42 -5.53 -17.47
N THR A 241 2.41 -5.33 -18.34
CA THR A 241 2.21 -4.78 -19.68
C THR A 241 1.20 -5.59 -20.49
N ILE A 242 1.20 -6.92 -20.37
CA ILE A 242 0.29 -7.81 -21.09
C ILE A 242 -1.16 -7.59 -20.61
N LYS A 243 -1.39 -7.53 -19.30
CA LYS A 243 -2.72 -7.23 -18.74
C LYS A 243 -3.23 -5.84 -19.15
N VAL A 244 -2.35 -4.84 -19.15
CA VAL A 244 -2.70 -3.47 -19.56
C VAL A 244 -3.09 -3.47 -21.05
N LEU A 245 -2.28 -4.07 -21.92
CA LEU A 245 -2.56 -4.13 -23.36
C LEU A 245 -3.85 -4.91 -23.63
N GLY A 246 -4.03 -6.06 -22.99
CA GLY A 246 -5.25 -6.84 -23.09
C GLY A 246 -6.50 -6.04 -22.68
N ARG A 247 -6.44 -5.28 -21.56
CA ARG A 247 -7.55 -4.44 -21.12
C ARG A 247 -7.85 -3.27 -22.04
N LEU A 248 -6.84 -2.67 -22.67
CA LEU A 248 -7.03 -1.58 -23.63
C LEU A 248 -7.62 -2.08 -24.95
N ILE A 249 -7.23 -3.27 -25.41
CA ILE A 249 -7.73 -3.86 -26.67
C ILE A 249 -9.14 -4.45 -26.48
N PHE A 250 -9.29 -5.31 -25.46
CA PHE A 250 -10.53 -6.08 -25.25
C PHE A 250 -11.50 -5.40 -24.28
N GLY A 251 -11.03 -4.57 -23.35
CA GLY A 251 -11.87 -3.87 -22.38
C GLY A 251 -12.85 -2.89 -23.03
N ARG A 252 -12.50 -2.30 -24.17
CA ARG A 252 -13.38 -1.44 -24.96
C ARG A 252 -14.50 -2.22 -25.67
N MET A 253 -14.28 -3.50 -25.94
CA MET A 253 -15.17 -4.34 -26.76
C MET A 253 -16.04 -5.29 -25.92
N PHE A 254 -15.56 -5.75 -24.76
CA PHE A 254 -16.20 -6.82 -23.99
C PHE A 254 -16.46 -6.50 -22.50
N CYS A 255 -15.93 -5.42 -21.94
CA CYS A 255 -16.08 -5.11 -20.53
C CYS A 255 -16.46 -3.64 -20.32
N LYS A 256 -17.76 -3.38 -20.11
CA LYS A 256 -18.23 -2.11 -19.53
C LYS A 256 -17.96 -2.13 -18.03
N LYS A 257 -16.68 -2.22 -17.62
CA LYS A 257 -16.32 -1.99 -16.22
C LYS A 257 -16.63 -0.53 -15.89
N GLN A 258 -17.46 -0.31 -14.90
CA GLN A 258 -17.81 1.01 -14.37
C GLN A 258 -17.34 1.15 -12.93
N VAL A 259 -16.11 0.65 -12.66
CA VAL A 259 -15.57 0.53 -11.29
C VAL A 259 -15.58 1.86 -10.53
N ILE A 260 -15.35 2.97 -11.24
CA ILE A 260 -15.37 4.31 -10.64
C ILE A 260 -16.81 4.81 -10.48
N ASP A 261 -17.67 4.59 -11.49
CA ASP A 261 -19.07 4.99 -11.42
C ASP A 261 -19.82 4.23 -10.31
N ASP A 262 -19.51 2.94 -10.14
CA ASP A 262 -20.08 2.12 -9.06
C ASP A 262 -19.62 2.61 -7.70
N TRP A 263 -18.32 2.94 -7.57
CA TRP A 263 -17.78 3.51 -6.34
C TRP A 263 -18.41 4.88 -6.00
N GLU A 264 -18.59 5.77 -6.99
CA GLU A 264 -19.23 7.08 -6.77
C GLU A 264 -20.67 6.92 -6.28
N ARG A 265 -21.43 5.96 -6.82
CA ARG A 265 -22.79 5.64 -6.36
C ARG A 265 -22.81 5.15 -4.92
N GLU A 266 -21.94 4.19 -4.57
CA GLU A 266 -21.83 3.68 -3.21
C GLU A 266 -21.46 4.77 -2.18
N GLN A 267 -20.62 5.74 -2.57
CA GLN A 267 -20.28 6.86 -1.69
C GLN A 267 -21.46 7.84 -1.52
N ALA A 268 -22.25 8.07 -2.56
CA ALA A 268 -23.44 8.92 -2.47
C ALA A 268 -24.51 8.30 -1.55
N GLU A 269 -24.71 6.99 -1.62
CA GLU A 269 -25.65 6.25 -0.77
C GLU A 269 -25.22 6.21 0.70
N ASN A 270 -23.91 6.16 0.98
CA ASN A 270 -23.38 6.16 2.36
C ASN A 270 -23.36 7.55 3.03
N HIS A 271 -23.64 8.62 2.30
CA HIS A 271 -23.69 10.00 2.82
C HIS A 271 -25.13 10.58 2.82
N SER A 272 -26.12 9.83 2.36
CA SER A 272 -27.55 10.10 2.48
C SER A 272 -28.14 9.44 3.72
#